data_5afae4c0279f4d71dc66ec200cb4898e
#
_entry.id   5afae4c0279f4d71dc66ec200cb4898e
#
_cell.length_a   1.000
_cell.length_b   1.000
_cell.length_c   1.000
_cell.angle_alpha   90.00
_cell.angle_beta   90.00
_cell.angle_gamma   90.00
#
_symmetry.space_group_name_H-M   'P 1'
#
loop_
_entity.id
_entity.type
_entity.pdbx_description
1 polymer ?
#
loop_
_entity_poly.entity_id
_entity_poly.type
_entity_poly.pdbx_seq_one_letter_code
_entity_poly.pdbx_strand_id
1 'polypeptide(L)'
;MDLAVEREEIHCRGISLETLFGREPLITWSKNGFVRVLVQTGKKRESRLADVPTIWELMNEYKTPDTGKRLAMIVLAVGAFGRPYVSSPGLPPDRAKIFQGAFKKTLTDPDFQAQAKERKLDIDPVAGDELETLAREVIAQPPDVVERMKRLLDK
;
A
#
# COMPACT_ATOMS: atom_id res chain seq x y z
N MET A 1 10.49 2.18 17.73
CA MET A 1 10.14 3.30 16.80
C MET A 1 9.13 4.25 17.43
N ASP A 2 8.10 3.78 18.15
CA ASP A 2 7.13 4.67 18.80
C ASP A 2 7.79 5.54 19.89
N LEU A 3 8.66 4.97 20.72
CA LEU A 3 9.46 5.72 21.69
C LEU A 3 10.33 6.82 21.07
N ALA A 4 10.83 6.60 19.86
CA ALA A 4 11.64 7.62 19.17
C ALA A 4 10.78 8.82 18.69
N VAL A 5 9.49 8.59 18.37
CA VAL A 5 8.54 9.68 18.10
C VAL A 5 8.23 10.45 19.38
N GLU A 6 7.96 9.75 20.49
CA GLU A 6 7.67 10.37 21.79
C GLU A 6 8.84 11.21 22.34
N ARG A 7 10.07 10.80 22.02
CA ARG A 7 11.30 11.50 22.43
C ARG A 7 11.76 12.55 21.43
N GLU A 8 10.96 12.77 20.37
CA GLU A 8 11.31 13.72 19.30
C GLU A 8 12.63 13.39 18.56
N GLU A 9 13.10 12.14 18.66
CA GLU A 9 14.27 11.64 17.93
C GLU A 9 14.00 11.50 16.44
N ILE A 10 12.73 11.25 16.06
CA ILE A 10 12.23 11.24 14.69
C ILE A 10 10.94 12.06 14.60
N HIS A 11 10.81 12.82 13.50
CA HIS A 11 9.68 13.74 13.31
C HIS A 11 8.62 13.22 12.34
N CYS A 12 8.91 12.19 11.55
CA CYS A 12 7.93 11.53 10.68
C CYS A 12 8.30 10.07 10.41
N ARG A 13 7.31 9.29 10.02
CA ARG A 13 7.49 7.90 9.58
C ARG A 13 6.39 7.46 8.63
N GLY A 14 6.67 6.45 7.80
CA GLY A 14 5.66 5.71 7.06
C GLY A 14 5.04 4.62 7.92
N ILE A 15 3.72 4.47 7.86
CA ILE A 15 2.97 3.40 8.53
C ILE A 15 1.81 2.93 7.65
N SER A 16 1.34 1.72 7.88
CA SER A 16 0.12 1.23 7.24
C SER A 16 -1.13 1.79 7.91
N LEU A 17 -2.22 1.90 7.17
CA LEU A 17 -3.52 2.31 7.71
C LEU A 17 -4.02 1.37 8.81
N GLU A 18 -3.81 0.06 8.63
CA GLU A 18 -4.08 -0.94 9.64
C GLU A 18 -3.38 -0.65 10.98
N THR A 19 -2.11 -0.23 10.92
CA THR A 19 -1.36 0.16 12.12
C THR A 19 -1.87 1.47 12.71
N LEU A 20 -2.16 2.46 11.88
CA LEU A 20 -2.67 3.77 12.33
C LEU A 20 -3.99 3.65 13.07
N PHE A 21 -4.92 2.86 12.56
CA PHE A 21 -6.28 2.74 13.08
C PHE A 21 -6.49 1.54 14.01
N GLY A 22 -5.59 0.57 14.02
CA GLY A 22 -5.75 -0.68 14.76
C GLY A 22 -4.82 -0.85 15.97
N ARG A 23 -3.82 0.02 16.16
CA ARG A 23 -2.79 -0.21 17.17
C ARG A 23 -2.53 1.01 18.05
N GLU A 24 -2.42 0.78 19.37
CA GLU A 24 -1.88 1.77 20.31
C GLU A 24 -0.34 1.87 20.18
N PRO A 25 0.26 3.02 20.41
CA PRO A 25 -0.36 4.30 20.83
C PRO A 25 -0.93 5.17 19.68
N LEU A 26 -0.85 4.73 18.42
CA LEU A 26 -1.20 5.53 17.26
C LEU A 26 -2.67 5.95 17.23
N ILE A 27 -3.58 5.09 17.70
CA ILE A 27 -4.99 5.44 17.84
C ILE A 27 -5.16 6.65 18.76
N THR A 28 -4.51 6.61 19.92
CA THR A 28 -4.57 7.70 20.90
C THR A 28 -3.88 8.95 20.37
N TRP A 29 -2.70 8.82 19.76
CA TRP A 29 -1.96 9.96 19.19
C TRP A 29 -2.70 10.65 18.04
N SER A 30 -3.39 9.88 17.21
CA SER A 30 -4.22 10.44 16.14
C SER A 30 -5.43 11.21 16.70
N LYS A 31 -6.06 10.68 17.77
CA LYS A 31 -7.24 11.32 18.38
C LYS A 31 -6.91 12.60 19.14
N ASN A 32 -5.78 12.66 19.81
CA ASN A 32 -5.37 13.83 20.61
C ASN A 32 -4.51 14.83 19.82
N GLY A 33 -4.25 14.57 18.53
CA GLY A 33 -3.50 15.47 17.65
C GLY A 33 -1.98 15.44 17.83
N PHE A 34 -1.45 14.48 18.58
CA PHE A 34 0.01 14.31 18.75
C PHE A 34 0.68 13.93 17.43
N VAL A 35 0.01 13.13 16.59
CA VAL A 35 0.44 12.83 15.22
C VAL A 35 -0.60 13.31 14.21
N ARG A 36 -0.11 13.73 13.05
CA ARG A 36 -0.93 14.13 11.90
C ARG A 36 -0.49 13.40 10.66
N VAL A 37 -1.45 12.84 9.93
CA VAL A 37 -1.18 12.26 8.61
C VAL A 37 -0.99 13.39 7.61
N LEU A 38 0.13 13.39 6.89
CA LEU A 38 0.49 14.44 5.94
C LEU A 38 0.16 14.06 4.50
N VAL A 39 0.29 12.78 4.16
CA VAL A 39 0.12 12.28 2.80
C VAL A 39 -0.25 10.80 2.82
N GLN A 40 -1.03 10.37 1.85
CA GLN A 40 -1.38 8.98 1.60
C GLN A 40 -0.67 8.46 0.36
N THR A 41 -0.26 7.20 0.36
CA THR A 41 0.44 6.56 -0.76
C THR A 41 -0.47 5.78 -1.70
N GLY A 42 -1.73 5.55 -1.31
CA GLY A 42 -2.74 4.91 -2.15
C GLY A 42 -3.10 5.73 -3.39
N LYS A 43 -3.65 5.07 -4.41
CA LYS A 43 -4.14 5.74 -5.63
C LYS A 43 -5.40 6.59 -5.37
N LYS A 44 -6.14 6.28 -4.31
CA LYS A 44 -7.34 7.00 -3.86
C LYS A 44 -7.18 7.35 -2.38
N ARG A 45 -7.89 8.39 -1.95
CA ARG A 45 -7.93 8.75 -0.53
C ARG A 45 -8.69 7.69 0.26
N GLU A 46 -8.17 7.33 1.42
CA GLU A 46 -8.87 6.54 2.43
C GLU A 46 -10.04 7.36 2.98
N SER A 47 -11.20 6.75 3.10
CA SER A 47 -12.43 7.44 3.57
C SER A 47 -12.28 8.07 4.96
N ARG A 48 -11.54 7.43 5.86
CA ARG A 48 -11.22 7.92 7.21
C ARG A 48 -10.20 9.08 7.22
N LEU A 49 -9.58 9.37 6.07
CA LEU A 49 -8.58 10.42 5.87
C LEU A 49 -8.91 11.27 4.64
N ALA A 50 -10.19 11.56 4.43
CA ALA A 50 -10.68 12.25 3.23
C ALA A 50 -10.02 13.62 2.98
N ASP A 51 -9.59 14.30 4.03
CA ASP A 51 -8.93 15.61 3.95
C ASP A 51 -7.41 15.54 3.67
N VAL A 52 -6.83 14.34 3.72
CA VAL A 52 -5.40 14.15 3.49
C VAL A 52 -5.16 13.83 2.02
N PRO A 53 -4.31 14.59 1.31
CA PRO A 53 -4.04 14.32 -0.10
C PRO A 53 -3.24 13.04 -0.29
N THR A 54 -3.42 12.42 -1.46
CA THR A 54 -2.53 11.36 -1.92
C THR A 54 -1.24 11.94 -2.48
N ILE A 55 -0.18 11.16 -2.48
CA ILE A 55 1.08 11.56 -3.13
C ILE A 55 0.89 11.85 -4.63
N TRP A 56 -0.05 11.16 -5.28
CA TRP A 56 -0.38 11.33 -6.70
C TRP A 56 -1.05 12.68 -6.97
N GLU A 57 -1.94 13.13 -6.08
CA GLU A 57 -2.55 14.46 -6.15
C GLU A 57 -1.49 15.54 -6.00
N LEU A 58 -0.61 15.43 -5.00
CA LEU A 58 0.49 16.36 -4.79
C LEU A 58 1.47 16.40 -5.97
N MET A 59 1.84 15.24 -6.53
CA MET A 59 2.70 15.18 -7.71
C MET A 59 2.08 15.87 -8.93
N ASN A 60 0.76 15.84 -9.07
CA ASN A 60 0.07 16.55 -10.14
C ASN A 60 0.01 18.05 -9.86
N GLU A 61 -0.32 18.45 -8.65
CA GLU A 61 -0.37 19.84 -8.20
C GLU A 61 0.98 20.53 -8.39
N TYR A 62 2.06 19.89 -7.93
CA TYR A 62 3.43 20.40 -8.04
C TYR A 62 4.11 20.08 -9.38
N LYS A 63 3.36 19.60 -10.37
CA LYS A 63 3.85 19.32 -11.73
C LYS A 63 5.12 18.47 -11.74
N THR A 64 5.17 17.45 -10.88
CA THR A 64 6.31 16.53 -10.80
C THR A 64 6.59 15.93 -12.17
N PRO A 65 7.84 15.95 -12.66
CA PRO A 65 8.22 15.34 -13.94
C PRO A 65 7.86 13.85 -14.02
N ASP A 66 7.59 13.34 -15.23
CA ASP A 66 7.17 11.96 -15.46
C ASP A 66 8.17 10.95 -14.85
N THR A 67 9.47 11.19 -15.01
CA THR A 67 10.51 10.35 -14.38
C THR A 67 10.35 10.27 -12.86
N GLY A 68 10.01 11.36 -12.19
CA GLY A 68 9.74 11.39 -10.75
C GLY A 68 8.52 10.57 -10.37
N LYS A 69 7.44 10.68 -11.15
CA LYS A 69 6.22 9.88 -10.96
C LYS A 69 6.49 8.38 -11.15
N ARG A 70 7.30 7.99 -12.14
CA ARG A 70 7.71 6.61 -12.39
C ARG A 70 8.56 6.03 -11.25
N LEU A 71 9.50 6.81 -10.73
CA LEU A 71 10.30 6.41 -9.57
C LEU A 71 9.42 6.21 -8.34
N ALA A 72 8.48 7.13 -8.08
CA ALA A 72 7.52 6.99 -7.00
C ALA A 72 6.65 5.74 -7.17
N MET A 73 6.20 5.44 -8.39
CA MET A 73 5.41 4.23 -8.68
C MET A 73 6.18 2.96 -8.31
N ILE A 74 7.47 2.85 -8.66
CA ILE A 74 8.29 1.69 -8.30
C ILE A 74 8.35 1.51 -6.78
N VAL A 75 8.64 2.59 -6.05
CA VAL A 75 8.76 2.55 -4.58
C VAL A 75 7.44 2.22 -3.91
N LEU A 76 6.35 2.81 -4.37
CA LEU A 76 5.02 2.66 -3.77
C LEU A 76 4.33 1.35 -4.16
N ALA A 77 4.75 0.71 -5.26
CA ALA A 77 4.23 -0.59 -5.67
C ALA A 77 4.40 -1.66 -4.59
N VAL A 78 5.46 -1.59 -3.80
CA VAL A 78 5.69 -2.52 -2.67
C VAL A 78 4.51 -2.51 -1.69
N GLY A 79 3.96 -1.33 -1.38
CA GLY A 79 2.78 -1.21 -0.53
C GLY A 79 1.51 -1.74 -1.20
N ALA A 80 1.38 -1.54 -2.51
CA ALA A 80 0.22 -2.02 -3.27
C ALA A 80 0.21 -3.55 -3.45
N PHE A 81 1.39 -4.19 -3.54
CA PHE A 81 1.47 -5.65 -3.55
C PHE A 81 1.03 -6.27 -2.22
N GLY A 82 1.21 -5.58 -1.12
CA GLY A 82 0.78 -6.05 0.20
C GLY A 82 1.33 -7.43 0.55
N ARG A 83 0.43 -8.40 0.74
CA ARG A 83 0.75 -9.81 1.05
C ARG A 83 0.12 -10.72 0.00
N PRO A 84 0.69 -10.83 -1.20
CA PRO A 84 0.09 -11.58 -2.29
C PRO A 84 0.19 -13.08 -2.07
N TYR A 85 -0.84 -13.82 -2.48
CA TYR A 85 -0.73 -15.24 -2.69
C TYR A 85 -0.16 -15.48 -4.08
N VAL A 86 0.91 -16.25 -4.14
CA VAL A 86 1.61 -16.57 -5.40
C VAL A 86 1.65 -18.08 -5.61
N SER A 87 1.67 -18.50 -6.86
CA SER A 87 1.88 -19.89 -7.25
C SER A 87 3.21 -20.06 -7.98
N SER A 88 3.69 -21.32 -8.07
CA SER A 88 4.84 -21.63 -8.91
C SER A 88 4.57 -21.33 -10.40
N PRO A 89 5.61 -20.98 -11.17
CA PRO A 89 5.50 -20.88 -12.62
C PRO A 89 4.96 -22.17 -13.24
N GLY A 90 4.13 -22.03 -14.28
CA GLY A 90 3.55 -23.18 -14.96
C GLY A 90 2.27 -23.77 -14.33
N LEU A 91 1.67 -23.12 -13.32
CA LEU A 91 0.37 -23.53 -12.83
C LEU A 91 -0.65 -23.47 -13.98
N PRO A 92 -1.39 -24.59 -14.28
CA PRO A 92 -2.42 -24.60 -15.31
C PRO A 92 -3.48 -23.51 -15.09
N PRO A 93 -3.91 -22.80 -16.14
CA PRO A 93 -4.83 -21.65 -16.02
C PRO A 93 -6.17 -21.99 -15.35
N ASP A 94 -6.69 -23.21 -15.56
CA ASP A 94 -7.91 -23.71 -14.92
C ASP A 94 -7.74 -23.81 -13.39
N ARG A 95 -6.60 -24.30 -12.92
CA ARG A 95 -6.27 -24.35 -11.50
C ARG A 95 -6.07 -22.95 -10.91
N ALA A 96 -5.40 -22.05 -11.61
CA ALA A 96 -5.27 -20.66 -11.20
C ALA A 96 -6.65 -20.01 -10.98
N LYS A 97 -7.59 -20.23 -11.90
CA LYS A 97 -8.98 -19.74 -11.76
C LYS A 97 -9.71 -20.30 -10.55
N ILE A 98 -9.47 -21.57 -10.22
CA ILE A 98 -10.06 -22.18 -9.02
C ILE A 98 -9.55 -21.49 -7.76
N PHE A 99 -8.22 -21.24 -7.63
CA PHE A 99 -7.65 -20.53 -6.50
C PHE A 99 -8.15 -19.10 -6.39
N GLN A 100 -8.16 -18.36 -7.51
CA GLN A 100 -8.69 -16.99 -7.55
C GLN A 100 -10.17 -16.95 -7.14
N GLY A 101 -10.97 -17.87 -7.64
CA GLY A 101 -12.38 -17.98 -7.29
C GLY A 101 -12.61 -18.33 -5.82
N ALA A 102 -11.84 -19.26 -5.26
CA ALA A 102 -11.90 -19.63 -3.86
C ALA A 102 -11.49 -18.46 -2.96
N PHE A 103 -10.39 -17.78 -3.28
CA PHE A 103 -9.94 -16.60 -2.55
C PHE A 103 -11.02 -15.51 -2.52
N LYS A 104 -11.58 -15.17 -3.69
CA LYS A 104 -12.66 -14.17 -3.79
C LYS A 104 -13.88 -14.57 -2.96
N LYS A 105 -14.31 -15.84 -3.02
CA LYS A 105 -15.43 -16.34 -2.23
C LYS A 105 -15.16 -16.23 -0.72
N THR A 106 -13.96 -16.58 -0.27
CA THR A 106 -13.57 -16.47 1.14
C THR A 106 -13.66 -15.02 1.62
N LEU A 107 -13.16 -14.07 0.84
CA LEU A 107 -13.17 -12.65 1.21
C LEU A 107 -14.57 -12.02 1.22
N THR A 108 -15.53 -12.60 0.51
CA THR A 108 -16.94 -12.18 0.48
C THR A 108 -17.84 -13.00 1.40
N ASP A 109 -17.29 -14.02 2.07
CA ASP A 109 -18.03 -14.88 2.99
C ASP A 109 -18.42 -14.10 4.25
N PRO A 110 -19.72 -14.10 4.64
CA PRO A 110 -20.20 -13.34 5.79
C PRO A 110 -19.55 -13.73 7.12
N ASP A 111 -19.29 -15.02 7.32
CA ASP A 111 -18.71 -15.52 8.57
C ASP A 111 -17.23 -15.09 8.66
N PHE A 112 -16.51 -15.17 7.53
CA PHE A 112 -15.15 -14.68 7.45
C PHE A 112 -15.07 -13.16 7.73
N GLN A 113 -15.95 -12.37 7.13
CA GLN A 113 -16.00 -10.93 7.36
C GLN A 113 -16.35 -10.58 8.81
N ALA A 114 -17.28 -11.32 9.42
CA ALA A 114 -17.61 -11.13 10.83
C ALA A 114 -16.41 -11.40 11.75
N GLN A 115 -15.69 -12.48 11.52
CA GLN A 115 -14.47 -12.82 12.28
C GLN A 115 -13.35 -11.80 12.06
N ALA A 116 -13.16 -11.32 10.84
CA ALA A 116 -12.17 -10.28 10.54
C ALA A 116 -12.51 -8.98 11.29
N LYS A 117 -13.77 -8.57 11.28
CA LYS A 117 -14.24 -7.38 12.00
C LYS A 117 -14.04 -7.51 13.52
N GLU A 118 -14.35 -8.67 14.09
CA GLU A 118 -14.12 -8.97 15.52
C GLU A 118 -12.64 -8.81 15.89
N ARG A 119 -11.76 -9.28 15.00
CA ARG A 119 -10.30 -9.19 15.15
C ARG A 119 -9.72 -7.82 14.73
N LYS A 120 -10.55 -6.87 14.33
CA LYS A 120 -10.17 -5.53 13.84
C LYS A 120 -9.21 -5.60 12.64
N LEU A 121 -9.41 -6.58 11.77
CA LEU A 121 -8.66 -6.70 10.52
C LEU A 121 -9.41 -5.99 9.41
N ASP A 122 -8.76 -5.03 8.77
CA ASP A 122 -9.26 -4.42 7.53
C ASP A 122 -9.01 -5.39 6.36
N ILE A 123 -10.07 -5.70 5.60
CA ILE A 123 -10.00 -6.53 4.40
C ILE A 123 -10.16 -5.61 3.20
N ASP A 124 -9.06 -5.34 2.51
CA ASP A 124 -9.01 -4.57 1.26
C ASP A 124 -8.32 -5.42 0.18
N PRO A 125 -9.06 -6.35 -0.44
CA PRO A 125 -8.47 -7.29 -1.39
C PRO A 125 -8.21 -6.62 -2.74
N VAL A 126 -7.05 -6.89 -3.31
CA VAL A 126 -6.70 -6.55 -4.68
C VAL A 126 -6.78 -7.82 -5.54
N ALA A 127 -7.40 -7.73 -6.71
CA ALA A 127 -7.53 -8.84 -7.62
C ALA A 127 -6.17 -9.22 -8.25
N GLY A 128 -5.97 -10.53 -8.53
CA GLY A 128 -4.69 -11.02 -9.04
C GLY A 128 -4.29 -10.44 -10.39
N ASP A 129 -5.25 -10.18 -11.27
CA ASP A 129 -5.04 -9.53 -12.57
C ASP A 129 -4.62 -8.06 -12.44
N GLU A 130 -5.13 -7.36 -11.44
CA GLU A 130 -4.70 -6.00 -11.11
C GLU A 130 -3.25 -5.99 -10.59
N LEU A 131 -2.89 -6.94 -9.71
CA LEU A 131 -1.51 -7.10 -9.23
C LEU A 131 -0.56 -7.50 -10.36
N GLU A 132 -0.97 -8.38 -11.27
CA GLU A 132 -0.18 -8.75 -12.43
C GLU A 132 0.07 -7.56 -13.35
N THR A 133 -0.94 -6.73 -13.59
CA THR A 133 -0.81 -5.49 -14.35
C THR A 133 0.19 -4.55 -13.70
N LEU A 134 0.08 -4.32 -12.40
CA LEU A 134 1.02 -3.50 -11.65
C LEU A 134 2.47 -4.05 -11.74
N ALA A 135 2.63 -5.37 -11.61
CA ALA A 135 3.94 -6.01 -11.75
C ALA A 135 4.56 -5.76 -13.12
N ARG A 136 3.77 -5.92 -14.19
CA ARG A 136 4.21 -5.63 -15.55
C ARG A 136 4.60 -4.16 -15.74
N GLU A 137 3.81 -3.23 -15.22
CA GLU A 137 4.12 -1.80 -15.25
C GLU A 137 5.43 -1.47 -14.54
N VAL A 138 5.69 -2.08 -13.38
CA VAL A 138 6.94 -1.88 -12.62
C VAL A 138 8.15 -2.45 -13.36
N ILE A 139 8.02 -3.63 -13.97
CA ILE A 139 9.12 -4.29 -14.70
C ILE A 139 9.41 -3.60 -16.03
N ALA A 140 8.40 -3.07 -16.70
CA ALA A 140 8.52 -2.43 -18.01
C ALA A 140 8.97 -0.96 -17.97
N GLN A 141 9.61 -0.52 -16.87
CA GLN A 141 10.10 0.86 -16.79
C GLN A 141 11.23 1.14 -17.78
N PRO A 142 11.29 2.36 -18.34
CA PRO A 142 12.38 2.78 -19.23
C PRO A 142 13.76 2.63 -18.58
N PRO A 143 14.81 2.32 -19.37
CA PRO A 143 16.15 2.09 -18.85
C PRO A 143 16.73 3.25 -18.01
N ASP A 144 16.43 4.49 -18.38
CA ASP A 144 16.86 5.69 -17.65
C ASP A 144 16.23 5.79 -16.25
N VAL A 145 14.96 5.38 -16.11
CA VAL A 145 14.27 5.29 -14.82
C VAL A 145 14.89 4.20 -13.95
N VAL A 146 15.16 3.03 -14.53
CA VAL A 146 15.79 1.90 -13.83
C VAL A 146 17.19 2.28 -13.33
N GLU A 147 18.02 2.88 -14.19
CA GLU A 147 19.36 3.32 -13.80
C GLU A 147 19.33 4.43 -12.72
N ARG A 148 18.36 5.31 -12.78
CA ARG A 148 18.17 6.31 -11.73
C ARG A 148 17.73 5.69 -10.41
N MET A 149 16.86 4.67 -10.45
CA MET A 149 16.46 3.93 -9.25
C MET A 149 17.64 3.21 -8.63
N LYS A 150 18.47 2.49 -9.42
CA LYS A 150 19.70 1.84 -8.93
C LYS A 150 20.57 2.84 -8.18
N ARG A 151 20.87 3.98 -8.77
CA ARG A 151 21.70 5.03 -8.13
C ARG A 151 21.10 5.58 -6.81
N LEU A 152 19.80 5.50 -6.63
CA LEU A 152 19.15 5.90 -5.37
C LEU A 152 19.25 4.81 -4.30
N LEU A 153 19.32 3.54 -4.70
CA LEU A 153 19.41 2.38 -3.80
C LEU A 153 20.85 2.03 -3.42
N ASP A 154 21.83 2.34 -4.27
CA ASP A 154 23.27 2.08 -4.06
C ASP A 154 23.96 3.07 -3.08
N LYS A 155 23.16 3.84 -2.33
CA LYS A 155 23.61 4.74 -1.25
C LYS A 155 23.25 4.15 0.11
#